data_c8b4c9ceb2a3f6ead9b94c8ab0fb494b
#
_entry.id   c8b4c9ceb2a3f6ead9b94c8ab0fb494b
#
_cell.length_a   1.000
_cell.length_b   1.000
_cell.length_c   1.000
_cell.angle_alpha   90.00
_cell.angle_beta   90.00
_cell.angle_gamma   90.00
#
_symmetry.space_group_name_H-M   'P 1'
#
loop_
_entity.id
_entity.type
_entity.pdbx_description
1 polymer ?
#
loop_
_entity_poly.entity_id
_entity_poly.type
_entity_poly.pdbx_seq_one_letter_code
_entity_poly.pdbx_strand_id
1 'polypeptide(L)'
;AGDMERHYSPGRTWEALARSALPLLETGDVLDIASGDGVLAELLAPHAHRYVCLDASARVVAASAERLKRFRNVEVREGDMHALPFEDASFDLVVLMHALTYATRPAQAVTEAARVLRPGGRLLLSSLDRHGHEAVVQAYGHANLGFPDKELRRFVTKAGLEIHSAETVTREKRPPHFQVISIIARKP
;
A
#
# COMPACT_ATOMS: atom_id res chain seq x y z
N ALA A 1 22.61 -21.87 -3.59
CA ALA A 1 21.62 -20.98 -3.00
C ALA A 1 20.91 -21.59 -1.79
N GLY A 2 20.64 -22.92 -1.79
CA GLY A 2 19.89 -23.58 -0.70
C GLY A 2 20.60 -23.71 0.66
N ASP A 3 21.92 -23.63 0.70
CA ASP A 3 22.65 -23.79 1.97
C ASP A 3 22.76 -22.52 2.81
N MET A 4 22.62 -21.34 2.20
CA MET A 4 22.69 -20.05 2.93
C MET A 4 21.44 -19.76 3.78
N GLU A 5 20.29 -20.36 3.48
CA GLU A 5 19.07 -20.23 4.30
C GLU A 5 19.14 -21.03 5.61
N ARG A 6 20.05 -22.01 5.74
CA ARG A 6 20.18 -22.88 6.91
C ARG A 6 21.09 -22.31 8.01
N HIS A 7 21.89 -21.32 7.71
CA HIS A 7 22.80 -20.72 8.68
C HIS A 7 22.29 -19.33 9.07
N TYR A 8 21.90 -19.18 10.34
CA TYR A 8 21.61 -17.88 10.91
C TYR A 8 22.88 -17.00 10.80
N SER A 9 22.75 -15.92 10.03
CA SER A 9 23.77 -14.88 9.97
C SER A 9 23.24 -13.63 10.66
N PRO A 10 23.86 -13.19 11.77
CA PRO A 10 23.43 -11.99 12.47
C PRO A 10 23.29 -10.79 11.52
N GLY A 11 22.19 -10.05 11.65
CA GLY A 11 21.92 -8.88 10.80
C GLY A 11 21.36 -9.15 9.40
N ARG A 12 21.26 -10.41 8.96
CA ARG A 12 20.68 -10.78 7.63
C ARG A 12 19.19 -11.10 7.70
N THR A 13 18.43 -10.37 8.48
CA THR A 13 16.97 -10.46 8.48
C THR A 13 16.40 -9.66 7.30
N TRP A 14 15.24 -10.07 6.77
CA TRP A 14 14.53 -9.29 5.75
C TRP A 14 14.28 -7.86 6.19
N GLU A 15 13.96 -7.64 7.45
CA GLU A 15 13.77 -6.32 8.01
C GLU A 15 15.05 -5.47 7.94
N ALA A 16 16.19 -6.03 8.34
CA ALA A 16 17.47 -5.31 8.27
C ALA A 16 17.84 -4.95 6.83
N LEU A 17 17.65 -5.88 5.88
CA LEU A 17 17.90 -5.63 4.46
C LEU A 17 16.98 -4.54 3.91
N ALA A 18 15.67 -4.62 4.19
CA ALA A 18 14.70 -3.63 3.76
C ALA A 18 15.04 -2.25 4.33
N ARG A 19 15.24 -2.14 5.65
CA ARG A 19 15.59 -0.88 6.30
C ARG A 19 16.90 -0.28 5.79
N SER A 20 17.88 -1.11 5.43
CA SER A 20 19.15 -0.64 4.85
C SER A 20 18.99 -0.08 3.43
N ALA A 21 17.98 -0.55 2.69
CA ALA A 21 17.71 -0.08 1.32
C ALA A 21 16.82 1.17 1.28
N LEU A 22 16.01 1.44 2.32
CA LEU A 22 15.09 2.57 2.35
C LEU A 22 15.75 3.94 2.09
N PRO A 23 16.99 4.24 2.59
CA PRO A 23 17.66 5.51 2.28
C PRO A 23 17.94 5.77 0.81
N LEU A 24 17.82 4.74 -0.04
CA LEU A 24 17.94 4.89 -1.51
C LEU A 24 16.65 5.40 -2.17
N LEU A 25 15.54 5.46 -1.41
CA LEU A 25 14.26 5.90 -1.92
C LEU A 25 14.10 7.42 -1.76
N GLU A 26 13.72 8.07 -2.85
CA GLU A 26 13.19 9.43 -2.85
C GLU A 26 11.70 9.32 -3.18
N THR A 27 10.83 9.56 -2.19
CA THR A 27 9.40 9.34 -2.34
C THR A 27 8.61 10.62 -2.61
N GLY A 28 9.17 11.80 -2.29
CA GLY A 28 8.48 13.08 -2.43
C GLY A 28 7.30 13.22 -1.45
N ASP A 29 6.18 13.76 -1.94
CA ASP A 29 4.93 13.84 -1.18
C ASP A 29 4.14 12.54 -1.33
N VAL A 30 3.90 11.85 -0.22
CA VAL A 30 3.28 10.52 -0.17
C VAL A 30 1.88 10.57 0.40
N LEU A 31 0.94 9.88 -0.25
CA LEU A 31 -0.37 9.55 0.31
C LEU A 31 -0.48 8.03 0.50
N ASP A 32 -0.73 7.60 1.72
CA ASP A 32 -0.98 6.22 2.12
C ASP A 32 -2.46 6.03 2.44
N ILE A 33 -3.17 5.34 1.55
CA ILE A 33 -4.63 5.19 1.60
C ILE A 33 -4.99 3.89 2.31
N ALA A 34 -5.89 3.96 3.28
CA ALA A 34 -6.20 2.90 4.24
C ALA A 34 -4.92 2.47 4.97
N SER A 35 -4.20 3.46 5.49
CA SER A 35 -2.86 3.32 6.09
C SER A 35 -2.83 2.47 7.36
N GLY A 36 -3.99 2.10 7.89
CA GLY A 36 -4.07 1.34 9.11
C GLY A 36 -3.40 2.07 10.28
N ASP A 37 -2.70 1.33 11.12
CA ASP A 37 -2.02 1.87 12.30
C ASP A 37 -0.68 2.58 12.00
N GLY A 38 -0.34 2.81 10.73
CA GLY A 38 0.81 3.60 10.30
C GLY A 38 2.16 2.86 10.28
N VAL A 39 2.16 1.53 10.26
CA VAL A 39 3.41 0.73 10.21
C VAL A 39 4.25 1.07 8.97
N LEU A 40 3.62 1.21 7.80
CA LEU A 40 4.35 1.59 6.58
C LEU A 40 4.89 3.02 6.66
N ALA A 41 4.12 3.93 7.26
CA ALA A 41 4.56 5.31 7.47
C ALA A 41 5.81 5.39 8.36
N GLU A 42 5.95 4.54 9.40
CA GLU A 42 7.17 4.48 10.21
C GLU A 42 8.43 4.15 9.39
N LEU A 43 8.26 3.41 8.29
CA LEU A 43 9.36 3.03 7.41
C LEU A 43 9.67 4.12 6.38
N LEU A 44 8.64 4.69 5.74
CA LEU A 44 8.80 5.57 4.59
C LEU A 44 8.84 7.05 4.94
N ALA A 45 8.22 7.49 6.02
CA ALA A 45 8.17 8.91 6.39
C ALA A 45 9.57 9.55 6.55
N PRO A 46 10.61 8.88 7.08
CA PRO A 46 11.96 9.45 7.11
C PRO A 46 12.56 9.77 5.74
N HIS A 47 12.01 9.19 4.66
CA HIS A 47 12.47 9.30 3.28
C HIS A 47 11.47 10.08 2.39
N ALA A 48 10.46 10.68 3.00
CA ALA A 48 9.44 11.48 2.34
C ALA A 48 9.62 12.97 2.67
N HIS A 49 9.26 13.83 1.73
CA HIS A 49 9.13 15.27 2.01
C HIS A 49 7.90 15.51 2.90
N ARG A 50 6.77 14.93 2.55
CA ARG A 50 5.51 14.92 3.31
C ARG A 50 4.90 13.53 3.21
N TYR A 51 4.35 13.02 4.31
CA TYR A 51 3.65 11.74 4.36
C TYR A 51 2.26 11.92 4.94
N VAL A 52 1.24 11.57 4.19
CA VAL A 52 -0.17 11.65 4.64
C VAL A 52 -0.73 10.24 4.76
N CYS A 53 -1.14 9.88 5.96
CA CYS A 53 -1.91 8.67 6.25
C CYS A 53 -3.40 9.00 6.19
N LEU A 54 -4.17 8.23 5.43
CA LEU A 54 -5.63 8.37 5.38
C LEU A 54 -6.28 7.04 5.69
N ASP A 55 -7.22 7.03 6.64
CA ASP A 55 -8.03 5.86 6.98
C ASP A 55 -9.47 6.28 7.28
N ALA A 56 -10.42 5.37 7.03
CA ALA A 56 -11.84 5.64 7.26
C ALA A 56 -12.28 5.45 8.72
N SER A 57 -11.42 4.84 9.56
CA SER A 57 -11.74 4.54 10.96
C SER A 57 -11.12 5.57 11.90
N ALA A 58 -11.94 6.38 12.55
CA ALA A 58 -11.48 7.35 13.55
C ALA A 58 -10.61 6.72 14.65
N ARG A 59 -10.91 5.48 15.04
CA ARG A 59 -10.10 4.73 16.02
C ARG A 59 -8.70 4.41 15.48
N VAL A 60 -8.62 4.01 14.22
CA VAL A 60 -7.36 3.68 13.55
C VAL A 60 -6.53 4.95 13.35
N VAL A 61 -7.18 6.04 12.92
CA VAL A 61 -6.57 7.38 12.79
C VAL A 61 -5.93 7.83 14.11
N ALA A 62 -6.64 7.69 15.22
CA ALA A 62 -6.11 8.06 16.55
C ALA A 62 -4.89 7.21 16.94
N ALA A 63 -4.92 5.90 16.69
CA ALA A 63 -3.80 5.00 16.97
C ALA A 63 -2.58 5.31 16.09
N SER A 64 -2.80 5.58 14.81
CA SER A 64 -1.77 6.00 13.86
C SER A 64 -1.14 7.33 14.26
N ALA A 65 -1.95 8.33 14.64
CA ALA A 65 -1.47 9.63 15.09
C ALA A 65 -0.56 9.52 16.33
N GLU A 66 -0.93 8.68 17.29
CA GLU A 66 -0.09 8.43 18.48
C GLU A 66 1.24 7.74 18.12
N ARG A 67 1.20 6.72 17.26
CA ARG A 67 2.39 6.03 16.76
C ARG A 67 3.35 6.98 16.04
N LEU A 68 2.82 7.85 15.20
CA LEU A 68 3.59 8.67 14.26
C LEU A 68 3.94 10.07 14.79
N LYS A 69 3.54 10.42 16.01
CA LYS A 69 3.74 11.77 16.61
C LYS A 69 5.18 12.29 16.61
N ARG A 70 6.16 11.38 16.55
CA ARG A 70 7.58 11.73 16.48
C ARG A 70 8.03 12.29 15.13
N PHE A 71 7.25 12.04 14.05
CA PHE A 71 7.57 12.48 12.69
C PHE A 71 6.88 13.81 12.38
N ARG A 72 7.65 14.87 12.18
CA ARG A 72 7.12 16.22 11.90
C ARG A 72 6.51 16.38 10.51
N ASN A 73 6.87 15.53 9.58
CA ASN A 73 6.42 15.52 8.18
C ASN A 73 5.25 14.58 7.94
N VAL A 74 4.68 13.98 9.00
CA VAL A 74 3.53 13.06 8.89
C VAL A 74 2.25 13.79 9.30
N GLU A 75 1.22 13.62 8.48
CA GLU A 75 -0.15 14.03 8.74
C GLU A 75 -1.04 12.79 8.76
N VAL A 76 -1.96 12.68 9.72
CA VAL A 76 -2.93 11.57 9.78
C VAL A 76 -4.33 12.15 9.68
N ARG A 77 -5.13 11.64 8.73
CA ARG A 77 -6.48 12.10 8.44
C ARG A 77 -7.49 10.96 8.39
N GLU A 78 -8.69 11.27 8.84
CA GLU A 78 -9.87 10.45 8.53
C GLU A 78 -10.40 10.81 7.14
N GLY A 79 -10.78 9.78 6.34
CA GLY A 79 -11.33 10.00 5.01
C GLY A 79 -11.69 8.73 4.26
N ASP A 80 -12.53 8.88 3.22
CA ASP A 80 -12.97 7.79 2.35
C ASP A 80 -12.04 7.67 1.13
N MET A 81 -11.52 6.47 0.89
CA MET A 81 -10.70 6.18 -0.29
C MET A 81 -11.44 6.35 -1.62
N HIS A 82 -12.78 6.36 -1.60
CA HIS A 82 -13.61 6.54 -2.80
C HIS A 82 -13.90 8.01 -3.12
N ALA A 83 -13.54 8.94 -2.23
CA ALA A 83 -13.70 10.38 -2.39
C ALA A 83 -12.61 11.09 -1.58
N LEU A 84 -11.38 11.09 -2.11
CA LEU A 84 -10.21 11.61 -1.40
C LEU A 84 -10.31 13.13 -1.19
N PRO A 85 -10.12 13.63 0.04
CA PRO A 85 -10.23 15.04 0.37
C PRO A 85 -8.96 15.84 -0.03
N PHE A 86 -8.45 15.59 -1.23
CA PHE A 86 -7.26 16.24 -1.77
C PHE A 86 -7.51 16.72 -3.20
N GLU A 87 -6.82 17.78 -3.57
CA GLU A 87 -6.85 18.31 -4.93
C GLU A 87 -6.15 17.36 -5.91
N ASP A 88 -6.43 17.54 -7.21
CA ASP A 88 -5.75 16.82 -8.28
C ASP A 88 -4.24 17.12 -8.23
N ALA A 89 -3.43 16.16 -8.63
CA ALA A 89 -1.98 16.32 -8.78
C ALA A 89 -1.27 16.85 -7.51
N SER A 90 -1.62 16.29 -6.34
CA SER A 90 -1.09 16.71 -5.03
C SER A 90 0.07 15.87 -4.52
N PHE A 91 0.26 14.64 -5.06
CA PHE A 91 1.22 13.67 -4.52
C PHE A 91 2.14 13.09 -5.59
N ASP A 92 3.38 12.77 -5.20
CA ASP A 92 4.37 12.12 -6.04
C ASP A 92 4.28 10.59 -5.97
N LEU A 93 3.82 10.07 -4.82
CA LEU A 93 3.58 8.65 -4.58
C LEU A 93 2.24 8.45 -3.87
N VAL A 94 1.42 7.56 -4.40
CA VAL A 94 0.22 7.06 -3.73
C VAL A 94 0.36 5.58 -3.45
N VAL A 95 0.03 5.17 -2.24
CA VAL A 95 0.12 3.79 -1.77
C VAL A 95 -1.28 3.26 -1.46
N LEU A 96 -1.58 2.07 -1.97
CA LEU A 96 -2.75 1.24 -1.69
C LEU A 96 -2.27 -0.14 -1.20
N MET A 97 -1.75 -0.21 0.03
CA MET A 97 -1.21 -1.44 0.61
C MET A 97 -2.33 -2.26 1.25
N HIS A 98 -2.79 -3.32 0.58
CA HIS A 98 -3.95 -4.14 0.97
C HIS A 98 -5.27 -3.37 1.14
N ALA A 99 -5.34 -2.13 0.69
CA ALA A 99 -6.50 -1.25 0.85
C ALA A 99 -7.73 -1.75 0.08
N LEU A 100 -7.55 -2.29 -1.13
CA LEU A 100 -8.66 -2.67 -2.00
C LEU A 100 -9.52 -3.81 -1.46
N THR A 101 -9.00 -4.65 -0.55
CA THR A 101 -9.80 -5.69 0.09
C THR A 101 -10.93 -5.12 0.96
N TYR A 102 -10.79 -3.88 1.42
CA TYR A 102 -11.82 -3.14 2.17
C TYR A 102 -12.70 -2.25 1.28
N ALA A 103 -12.34 -2.05 0.02
CA ALA A 103 -13.05 -1.14 -0.89
C ALA A 103 -14.37 -1.74 -1.36
N THR A 104 -15.47 -1.03 -1.16
CA THR A 104 -16.78 -1.41 -1.74
C THR A 104 -16.84 -1.14 -3.25
N ARG A 105 -16.02 -0.20 -3.74
CA ARG A 105 -15.89 0.19 -5.14
C ARG A 105 -14.40 0.29 -5.54
N PRO A 106 -13.68 -0.85 -5.69
CA PRO A 106 -12.23 -0.86 -5.87
C PRO A 106 -11.73 -0.03 -7.06
N ALA A 107 -12.44 -0.08 -8.19
CA ALA A 107 -12.09 0.69 -9.37
C ALA A 107 -12.12 2.21 -9.10
N GLN A 108 -13.10 2.68 -8.30
CA GLN A 108 -13.19 4.09 -7.93
C GLN A 108 -12.04 4.51 -7.01
N ALA A 109 -11.66 3.68 -6.04
CA ALA A 109 -10.52 3.97 -5.17
C ALA A 109 -9.22 4.12 -5.98
N VAL A 110 -9.01 3.29 -7.01
CA VAL A 110 -7.85 3.42 -7.91
C VAL A 110 -7.95 4.68 -8.79
N THR A 111 -9.17 5.05 -9.25
CA THR A 111 -9.38 6.30 -10.00
C THR A 111 -9.07 7.53 -9.15
N GLU A 112 -9.49 7.56 -7.89
CA GLU A 112 -9.16 8.63 -6.97
C GLU A 112 -7.66 8.70 -6.69
N ALA A 113 -7.01 7.55 -6.47
CA ALA A 113 -5.56 7.48 -6.34
C ALA A 113 -4.82 8.08 -7.56
N ALA A 114 -5.29 7.76 -8.77
CA ALA A 114 -4.74 8.31 -10.00
C ALA A 114 -5.02 9.82 -10.14
N ARG A 115 -6.19 10.31 -9.71
CA ARG A 115 -6.54 11.73 -9.75
C ARG A 115 -5.56 12.57 -8.94
N VAL A 116 -5.28 12.16 -7.71
CA VAL A 116 -4.42 12.92 -6.80
C VAL A 116 -2.93 12.77 -7.10
N LEU A 117 -2.51 11.84 -7.96
CA LEU A 117 -1.12 11.74 -8.43
C LEU A 117 -0.77 12.90 -9.36
N ARG A 118 0.41 13.47 -9.21
CA ARG A 118 1.03 14.39 -10.17
C ARG A 118 1.37 13.66 -11.47
N PRO A 119 1.44 14.36 -12.63
CA PRO A 119 2.09 13.81 -13.82
C PRO A 119 3.50 13.30 -13.46
N GLY A 120 3.84 12.11 -13.91
CA GLY A 120 5.08 11.43 -13.53
C GLY A 120 5.07 10.74 -12.15
N GLY A 121 4.05 10.96 -11.33
CA GLY A 121 3.87 10.35 -10.03
C GLY A 121 3.61 8.84 -10.11
N ARG A 122 3.84 8.13 -9.03
CA ARG A 122 3.81 6.66 -8.97
C ARG A 122 2.69 6.15 -8.06
N LEU A 123 2.05 5.07 -8.49
CA LEU A 123 1.16 4.25 -7.66
C LEU A 123 1.91 2.99 -7.22
N LEU A 124 1.91 2.70 -5.92
CA LEU A 124 2.19 1.38 -5.37
C LEU A 124 0.87 0.76 -4.90
N LEU A 125 0.45 -0.31 -5.56
CA LEU A 125 -0.74 -1.05 -5.20
C LEU A 125 -0.34 -2.48 -4.85
N SER A 126 -0.73 -2.96 -3.66
CA SER A 126 -0.65 -4.38 -3.34
C SER A 126 -1.98 -4.91 -2.84
N SER A 127 -2.27 -6.15 -3.17
CA SER A 127 -3.51 -6.83 -2.77
C SER A 127 -3.30 -8.33 -2.66
N LEU A 128 -4.12 -8.99 -1.86
CA LEU A 128 -4.25 -10.45 -1.94
C LEU A 128 -4.74 -10.84 -3.32
N ASP A 129 -4.13 -11.89 -3.88
CA ASP A 129 -4.74 -12.60 -5.00
C ASP A 129 -6.07 -13.23 -4.56
N ARG A 130 -6.97 -13.44 -5.50
CA ARG A 130 -8.30 -14.00 -5.20
C ARG A 130 -8.17 -15.37 -4.52
N HIS A 131 -8.88 -15.51 -3.41
CA HIS A 131 -8.92 -16.74 -2.62
C HIS A 131 -10.34 -17.13 -2.25
N GLY A 132 -10.55 -18.39 -1.83
CA GLY A 132 -11.87 -18.93 -1.43
C GLY A 132 -12.10 -18.96 0.08
N HIS A 133 -11.34 -18.24 0.89
CA HIS A 133 -11.39 -18.30 2.35
C HIS A 133 -12.31 -17.24 2.94
N GLU A 134 -13.63 -17.48 2.90
CA GLU A 134 -14.65 -16.55 3.40
C GLU A 134 -14.50 -16.23 4.89
N ALA A 135 -14.01 -17.17 5.69
CA ALA A 135 -13.75 -16.93 7.11
C ALA A 135 -12.75 -15.79 7.35
N VAL A 136 -11.79 -15.58 6.44
CA VAL A 136 -10.86 -14.46 6.51
C VAL A 136 -11.57 -13.14 6.26
N VAL A 137 -12.45 -13.09 5.29
CA VAL A 137 -13.27 -11.91 4.99
C VAL A 137 -14.08 -11.49 6.23
N GLN A 138 -14.73 -12.45 6.89
CA GLN A 138 -15.50 -12.18 8.10
C GLN A 138 -14.61 -11.76 9.28
N ALA A 139 -13.49 -12.46 9.50
CA ALA A 139 -12.59 -12.18 10.64
C ALA A 139 -11.93 -10.80 10.57
N TYR A 140 -11.62 -10.32 9.37
CA TYR A 140 -10.90 -9.05 9.16
C TYR A 140 -11.75 -7.93 8.58
N GLY A 141 -13.07 -8.15 8.40
CA GLY A 141 -13.97 -7.13 7.85
C GLY A 141 -13.67 -6.75 6.39
N HIS A 142 -13.11 -7.68 5.61
CA HIS A 142 -12.86 -7.45 4.20
C HIS A 142 -14.19 -7.36 3.43
N ALA A 143 -14.26 -6.50 2.43
CA ALA A 143 -15.38 -6.41 1.48
C ALA A 143 -15.19 -7.37 0.29
N ASN A 144 -13.96 -7.85 0.06
CA ASN A 144 -13.60 -8.65 -1.11
C ASN A 144 -12.67 -9.81 -0.74
N LEU A 145 -12.73 -10.89 -1.54
CA LEU A 145 -11.88 -12.09 -1.43
C LEU A 145 -10.52 -11.94 -2.17
N GLY A 146 -9.97 -10.72 -2.24
CA GLY A 146 -8.81 -10.43 -3.07
C GLY A 146 -9.17 -10.31 -4.56
N PHE A 147 -8.17 -10.04 -5.39
CA PHE A 147 -8.35 -9.73 -6.81
C PHE A 147 -7.32 -10.46 -7.67
N PRO A 148 -7.74 -11.11 -8.79
CA PRO A 148 -6.81 -11.67 -9.75
C PRO A 148 -5.94 -10.56 -10.38
N ASP A 149 -4.69 -10.87 -10.74
CA ASP A 149 -3.77 -9.95 -11.43
C ASP A 149 -4.42 -9.20 -12.60
N LYS A 150 -5.15 -9.90 -13.47
CA LYS A 150 -5.86 -9.30 -14.61
C LYS A 150 -6.86 -8.21 -14.19
N GLU A 151 -7.52 -8.38 -13.06
CA GLU A 151 -8.51 -7.42 -12.57
C GLU A 151 -7.83 -6.17 -11.98
N LEU A 152 -6.77 -6.35 -11.20
CA LEU A 152 -5.96 -5.25 -10.68
C LEU A 152 -5.35 -4.43 -11.82
N ARG A 153 -4.77 -5.06 -12.82
CA ARG A 153 -4.25 -4.38 -14.03
C ARG A 153 -5.34 -3.57 -14.72
N ARG A 154 -6.55 -4.13 -14.85
CA ARG A 154 -7.69 -3.42 -15.45
C ARG A 154 -8.08 -2.17 -14.66
N PHE A 155 -8.08 -2.21 -13.33
CA PHE A 155 -8.36 -1.03 -12.51
C PHE A 155 -7.33 0.06 -12.78
N VAL A 156 -6.05 -0.29 -12.75
CA VAL A 156 -4.92 0.64 -12.94
C VAL A 156 -4.94 1.27 -14.34
N THR A 157 -5.09 0.46 -15.39
CA THR A 157 -5.10 0.97 -16.77
C THR A 157 -6.35 1.81 -17.09
N LYS A 158 -7.52 1.44 -16.54
CA LYS A 158 -8.74 2.25 -16.68
C LYS A 158 -8.67 3.60 -15.94
N ALA A 159 -7.86 3.68 -14.89
CA ALA A 159 -7.60 4.93 -14.20
C ALA A 159 -6.58 5.83 -14.93
N GLY A 160 -6.10 5.44 -16.12
CA GLY A 160 -5.17 6.22 -16.94
C GLY A 160 -3.71 6.07 -16.51
N LEU A 161 -3.36 5.05 -15.74
CA LEU A 161 -1.99 4.81 -15.30
C LEU A 161 -1.30 3.76 -16.19
N GLU A 162 -0.01 3.96 -16.41
CA GLU A 162 0.86 3.02 -17.13
C GLU A 162 1.53 2.06 -16.14
N ILE A 163 1.31 0.75 -16.32
CA ILE A 163 1.90 -0.28 -15.46
C ILE A 163 3.38 -0.44 -15.81
N HIS A 164 4.24 -0.20 -14.81
CA HIS A 164 5.68 -0.43 -14.92
C HIS A 164 6.07 -1.86 -14.53
N SER A 165 5.51 -2.36 -13.43
CA SER A 165 5.67 -3.77 -13.01
C SER A 165 4.38 -4.29 -12.37
N ALA A 166 4.15 -5.60 -12.48
CA ALA A 166 3.07 -6.29 -11.80
C ALA A 166 3.47 -7.75 -11.58
N GLU A 167 3.64 -8.13 -10.33
CA GLU A 167 4.24 -9.39 -9.95
C GLU A 167 3.59 -9.97 -8.69
N THR A 168 3.62 -11.29 -8.56
CA THR A 168 3.36 -11.96 -7.27
C THR A 168 4.63 -11.86 -6.42
N VAL A 169 4.62 -10.95 -5.44
CA VAL A 169 5.80 -10.64 -4.61
C VAL A 169 6.01 -11.61 -3.46
N THR A 170 4.96 -12.28 -3.03
CA THR A 170 5.08 -13.31 -1.98
C THR A 170 3.98 -14.35 -2.09
N ARG A 171 4.33 -15.56 -1.63
CA ARG A 171 3.40 -16.65 -1.34
C ARG A 171 3.68 -17.16 0.06
N GLU A 172 2.69 -17.16 0.93
CA GLU A 172 2.84 -17.64 2.29
C GLU A 172 3.18 -19.13 2.33
N LYS A 173 4.15 -19.49 3.18
CA LYS A 173 4.54 -20.90 3.39
C LYS A 173 3.50 -21.69 4.19
N ARG A 174 2.71 -21.01 5.02
CA ARG A 174 1.66 -21.62 5.85
C ARG A 174 0.31 -21.63 5.13
N PRO A 175 -0.51 -22.66 5.31
CA PRO A 175 -1.88 -22.62 4.82
C PRO A 175 -2.62 -21.38 5.36
N PRO A 176 -3.47 -20.75 4.53
CA PRO A 176 -3.94 -21.18 3.22
C PRO A 176 -3.08 -20.75 2.02
N HIS A 177 -1.81 -20.41 2.23
CA HIS A 177 -0.84 -20.03 1.17
C HIS A 177 -1.27 -18.78 0.38
N PHE A 178 -1.69 -17.74 1.08
CA PHE A 178 -2.05 -16.47 0.44
C PHE A 178 -0.91 -15.95 -0.44
N GLN A 179 -1.30 -15.38 -1.55
CA GLN A 179 -0.39 -14.70 -2.46
C GLN A 179 -0.68 -13.21 -2.44
N VAL A 180 0.37 -12.42 -2.54
CA VAL A 180 0.28 -10.96 -2.66
C VAL A 180 0.76 -10.56 -4.04
N ILE A 181 -0.08 -9.84 -4.76
CA ILE A 181 0.23 -9.20 -6.03
C ILE A 181 0.59 -7.75 -5.74
N SER A 182 1.70 -7.29 -6.30
CA SER A 182 2.13 -5.89 -6.25
C SER A 182 2.18 -5.31 -7.65
N ILE A 183 1.63 -4.11 -7.82
CA ILE A 183 1.69 -3.34 -9.06
C ILE A 183 2.33 -2.00 -8.78
N ILE A 184 3.32 -1.63 -9.58
CA ILE A 184 3.87 -0.29 -9.67
C ILE A 184 3.41 0.30 -10.99
N ALA A 185 2.77 1.46 -10.93
CA ALA A 185 2.31 2.19 -12.11
C ALA A 185 2.69 3.66 -12.03
N ARG A 186 2.67 4.34 -13.17
CA ARG A 186 3.04 5.75 -13.31
C ARG A 186 1.91 6.51 -13.98
N LYS A 187 1.68 7.73 -13.54
CA LYS A 187 0.80 8.68 -14.25
C LYS A 187 1.60 9.33 -15.37
N PRO A 188 1.14 9.26 -16.63
CA PRO A 188 1.75 9.93 -17.77
C PRO A 188 1.95 11.44 -17.59
#